data_a5158324cc00356b8ca321289847566e
#
_entry.id   a5158324cc00356b8ca321289847566e
#
_cell.length_a   1.000
_cell.length_b   1.000
_cell.length_c   1.000
_cell.angle_alpha   90.00
_cell.angle_beta   90.00
_cell.angle_gamma   90.00
#
_symmetry.space_group_name_H-M   'P 1'
#
loop_
_entity.id
_entity.type
_entity.pdbx_description
1 polymer ?
#
loop_
_entity_poly.entity_id
_entity_poly.type
_entity_poly.pdbx_seq_one_letter_code
_entity_poly.pdbx_strand_id
1 'polypeptide(L)'
;MIQISLRQLEYFVAAARHGSTARAAEAIGMSQPSISKAIADLEAQWGEALFVRRHARGLDLTAAGAARSREAQALLDGARSLQGPRTAAMAGVLRLGFLSTLGARWVPALLAQVQRLHPGMALELVEGDIASLTQQVERGELDAALQYDTGLARPRMELLPVAALPPYVLLPQRHALAARTSVGLAEVARYPLVLIDLPHSREYFLSLFREAGVTPLVAHEFASIEMLRSMVANGHGLSVLTTRPVVDRAHDGQRLACRRIRGRVAPQGVVLAVPAGNASPLIAPFLKVARAVIAP
;
A
#
# COMPACT_ATOMS: atom_id res chain seq x y z
N MET A 1 17.40 1.60 36.05
CA MET A 1 17.10 0.18 35.72
C MET A 1 15.85 0.18 34.84
N ILE A 2 15.82 -0.59 33.73
CA ILE A 2 14.63 -0.67 32.86
C ILE A 2 13.54 -1.41 33.63
N GLN A 3 12.36 -0.79 33.77
CA GLN A 3 11.23 -1.36 34.52
C GLN A 3 10.16 -1.99 33.63
N ILE A 4 10.31 -1.87 32.29
CA ILE A 4 9.39 -2.37 31.28
C ILE A 4 9.85 -3.76 30.82
N SER A 5 8.93 -4.72 30.78
CA SER A 5 9.19 -6.06 30.25
C SER A 5 8.74 -6.19 28.80
N LEU A 6 9.42 -7.03 28.03
CA LEU A 6 9.01 -7.35 26.64
C LEU A 6 7.57 -7.91 26.60
N ARG A 7 7.15 -8.67 27.63
CA ARG A 7 5.79 -9.20 27.74
C ARG A 7 4.73 -8.10 27.86
N GLN A 8 5.01 -7.04 28.63
CA GLN A 8 4.10 -5.88 28.70
C GLN A 8 3.99 -5.19 27.33
N LEU A 9 5.11 -5.04 26.62
CA LEU A 9 5.11 -4.49 25.27
C LEU A 9 4.33 -5.37 24.28
N GLU A 10 4.45 -6.71 24.35
CA GLU A 10 3.65 -7.63 23.54
C GLU A 10 2.16 -7.46 23.78
N TYR A 11 1.73 -7.36 25.04
CA TYR A 11 0.33 -7.16 25.41
C TYR A 11 -0.21 -5.83 24.92
N PHE A 12 0.56 -4.77 25.05
CA PHE A 12 0.22 -3.44 24.57
C PHE A 12 0.06 -3.42 23.03
N VAL A 13 1.04 -3.95 22.32
CA VAL A 13 1.00 -4.02 20.84
C VAL A 13 -0.14 -4.91 20.35
N ALA A 14 -0.42 -6.02 21.02
CA ALA A 14 -1.58 -6.87 20.68
C ALA A 14 -2.90 -6.11 20.88
N ALA A 15 -3.06 -5.37 22.00
CA ALA A 15 -4.26 -4.56 22.24
C ALA A 15 -4.42 -3.44 21.20
N ALA A 16 -3.32 -2.80 20.80
CA ALA A 16 -3.30 -1.80 19.74
C ALA A 16 -3.76 -2.37 18.40
N ARG A 17 -3.24 -3.54 18.03
CA ARG A 17 -3.58 -4.23 16.76
C ARG A 17 -5.04 -4.67 16.69
N HIS A 18 -5.56 -5.22 17.77
CA HIS A 18 -6.93 -5.76 17.80
C HIS A 18 -7.99 -4.72 18.18
N GLY A 19 -7.59 -3.52 18.64
CA GLY A 19 -8.51 -2.47 19.10
C GLY A 19 -9.39 -2.91 20.27
N SER A 20 -8.97 -3.95 21.02
CA SER A 20 -9.72 -4.52 22.15
C SER A 20 -8.83 -5.41 23.01
N THR A 21 -8.85 -5.22 24.33
CA THR A 21 -8.12 -6.09 25.25
C THR A 21 -8.65 -7.52 25.26
N ALA A 22 -9.96 -7.71 25.04
CA ALA A 22 -10.57 -9.05 24.98
C ALA A 22 -10.11 -9.81 23.72
N ARG A 23 -10.19 -9.19 22.53
CA ARG A 23 -9.71 -9.78 21.27
C ARG A 23 -8.19 -10.03 21.27
N ALA A 24 -7.44 -9.11 21.87
CA ALA A 24 -5.99 -9.31 22.04
C ALA A 24 -5.71 -10.52 22.95
N ALA A 25 -6.44 -10.66 24.07
CA ALA A 25 -6.30 -11.79 24.98
C ALA A 25 -6.55 -13.13 24.29
N GLU A 26 -7.61 -13.23 23.51
CA GLU A 26 -7.93 -14.41 22.70
C GLU A 26 -6.82 -14.71 21.68
N ALA A 27 -6.35 -13.70 20.95
CA ALA A 27 -5.34 -13.84 19.89
C ALA A 27 -3.97 -14.32 20.40
N ILE A 28 -3.58 -13.95 21.64
CA ILE A 28 -2.27 -14.34 22.20
C ILE A 28 -2.37 -15.39 23.32
N GLY A 29 -3.55 -15.98 23.55
CA GLY A 29 -3.77 -17.06 24.52
C GLY A 29 -3.59 -16.61 25.97
N MET A 30 -3.96 -15.35 26.30
CA MET A 30 -3.79 -14.76 27.62
C MET A 30 -5.13 -14.33 28.23
N SER A 31 -5.15 -14.01 29.53
CA SER A 31 -6.34 -13.47 30.17
C SER A 31 -6.49 -11.96 29.89
N GLN A 32 -7.72 -11.50 29.63
CA GLN A 32 -8.00 -10.08 29.44
C GLN A 32 -7.55 -9.20 30.63
N PRO A 33 -7.73 -9.60 31.91
CA PRO A 33 -7.22 -8.84 33.06
C PRO A 33 -5.70 -8.63 33.01
N SER A 34 -4.93 -9.64 32.54
CA SER A 34 -3.46 -9.53 32.42
C SER A 34 -3.08 -8.45 31.41
N ILE A 35 -3.75 -8.39 30.26
CA ILE A 35 -3.51 -7.37 29.25
C ILE A 35 -3.90 -5.98 29.77
N SER A 36 -5.09 -5.87 30.39
CA SER A 36 -5.56 -4.60 30.93
C SER A 36 -4.64 -4.07 32.03
N LYS A 37 -4.11 -4.94 32.89
CA LYS A 37 -3.14 -4.57 33.91
C LYS A 37 -1.82 -4.10 33.30
N ALA A 38 -1.28 -4.83 32.34
CA ALA A 38 -0.04 -4.47 31.70
C ALA A 38 -0.12 -3.09 31.00
N ILE A 39 -1.25 -2.79 30.35
CA ILE A 39 -1.50 -1.48 29.75
C ILE A 39 -1.54 -0.39 30.83
N ALA A 40 -2.29 -0.59 31.92
CA ALA A 40 -2.35 0.38 33.00
C ALA A 40 -0.99 0.62 33.66
N ASP A 41 -0.17 -0.44 33.85
CA ASP A 41 1.19 -0.33 34.36
C ASP A 41 2.08 0.49 33.43
N LEU A 42 1.97 0.31 32.11
CA LEU A 42 2.72 1.10 31.11
C LEU A 42 2.27 2.56 31.09
N GLU A 43 0.96 2.83 31.13
CA GLU A 43 0.40 4.19 31.20
C GLU A 43 0.87 4.92 32.47
N ALA A 44 0.90 4.22 33.59
CA ALA A 44 1.40 4.78 34.85
C ALA A 44 2.91 5.08 34.79
N GLN A 45 3.72 4.20 34.18
CA GLN A 45 5.17 4.40 34.05
C GLN A 45 5.54 5.53 33.08
N TRP A 46 4.79 5.67 31.99
CA TRP A 46 5.06 6.71 30.98
C TRP A 46 4.37 8.03 31.30
N GLY A 47 3.42 8.06 32.23
CA GLY A 47 2.63 9.23 32.56
C GLY A 47 1.70 9.69 31.44
N GLU A 48 1.39 8.81 30.49
CA GLU A 48 0.64 9.10 29.26
C GLU A 48 -0.46 8.06 29.04
N ALA A 49 -1.68 8.50 28.68
CA ALA A 49 -2.73 7.59 28.25
C ALA A 49 -2.39 7.04 26.85
N LEU A 50 -2.38 5.72 26.71
CA LEU A 50 -2.08 5.03 25.45
C LEU A 50 -3.32 4.78 24.61
N PHE A 51 -4.49 4.65 25.28
CA PHE A 51 -5.76 4.37 24.63
C PHE A 51 -6.86 5.36 25.03
N VAL A 52 -7.76 5.61 24.08
CA VAL A 52 -9.07 6.24 24.33
C VAL A 52 -10.14 5.16 24.22
N ARG A 53 -10.96 5.04 25.26
CA ARG A 53 -12.13 4.14 25.24
C ARG A 53 -13.28 4.80 24.51
N ARG A 54 -13.74 4.22 23.42
CA ARG A 54 -14.98 4.63 22.76
C ARG A 54 -16.12 3.69 23.14
N HIS A 55 -17.18 4.24 23.73
CA HIS A 55 -18.39 3.48 24.02
C HIS A 55 -18.85 2.72 22.77
N ALA A 56 -19.02 1.40 22.88
CA ALA A 56 -19.44 0.45 21.84
C ALA A 56 -18.48 0.22 20.64
N ARG A 57 -17.27 0.84 20.57
CA ARG A 57 -16.34 0.69 19.44
C ARG A 57 -14.94 0.17 19.80
N GLY A 58 -14.68 -0.17 21.07
CA GLY A 58 -13.40 -0.72 21.50
C GLY A 58 -12.38 0.33 21.96
N LEU A 59 -11.09 0.09 21.67
CA LEU A 59 -9.95 0.92 22.06
C LEU A 59 -9.33 1.56 20.82
N ASP A 60 -9.16 2.88 20.83
CA ASP A 60 -8.36 3.61 19.83
C ASP A 60 -7.06 4.11 20.49
N LEU A 61 -5.96 4.08 19.76
CA LEU A 61 -4.70 4.64 20.23
C LEU A 61 -4.77 6.17 20.32
N THR A 62 -4.21 6.73 21.38
CA THR A 62 -3.87 8.15 21.45
C THR A 62 -2.69 8.45 20.50
N ALA A 63 -2.35 9.73 20.31
CA ALA A 63 -1.14 10.10 19.56
C ALA A 63 0.13 9.55 20.25
N ALA A 64 0.19 9.59 21.59
CA ALA A 64 1.26 8.99 22.38
C ALA A 64 1.25 7.46 22.24
N GLY A 65 0.07 6.83 22.35
CA GLY A 65 -0.10 5.39 22.17
C GLY A 65 0.39 4.90 20.81
N ALA A 66 0.10 5.64 19.72
CA ALA A 66 0.58 5.29 18.39
C ALA A 66 2.11 5.40 18.27
N ALA A 67 2.74 6.42 18.87
CA ALA A 67 4.19 6.55 18.92
C ALA A 67 4.82 5.40 19.72
N ARG A 68 4.32 5.16 20.94
CA ARG A 68 4.80 4.08 21.81
C ARG A 68 4.60 2.69 21.22
N SER A 69 3.51 2.46 20.48
CA SER A 69 3.26 1.18 19.83
C SER A 69 4.32 0.87 18.76
N ARG A 70 4.75 1.86 17.98
CA ARG A 70 5.84 1.70 17.01
C ARG A 70 7.18 1.41 17.68
N GLU A 71 7.51 2.16 18.74
CA GLU A 71 8.75 1.93 19.52
C GLU A 71 8.76 0.54 20.16
N ALA A 72 7.63 0.14 20.78
CA ALA A 72 7.47 -1.18 21.37
C ALA A 72 7.61 -2.30 20.32
N GLN A 73 7.00 -2.13 19.16
CA GLN A 73 7.11 -3.10 18.07
C GLN A 73 8.55 -3.24 17.60
N ALA A 74 9.29 -2.14 17.41
CA ALA A 74 10.70 -2.17 17.02
C ALA A 74 11.58 -2.90 18.06
N LEU A 75 11.32 -2.69 19.35
CA LEU A 75 12.02 -3.41 20.43
C LEU A 75 11.71 -4.91 20.41
N LEU A 76 10.46 -5.30 20.20
CA LEU A 76 10.03 -6.70 20.10
C LEU A 76 10.65 -7.39 18.88
N ASP A 77 10.72 -6.71 17.75
CA ASP A 77 11.34 -7.25 16.54
C ASP A 77 12.86 -7.37 16.71
N GLY A 78 13.51 -6.42 17.39
CA GLY A 78 14.89 -6.53 17.81
C GLY A 78 15.13 -7.70 18.76
N ALA A 79 14.28 -7.91 19.75
CA ALA A 79 14.35 -9.04 20.67
C ALA A 79 14.15 -10.39 19.96
N ARG A 80 13.23 -10.48 18.99
CA ARG A 80 13.04 -11.69 18.16
C ARG A 80 14.27 -11.98 17.31
N SER A 81 14.95 -10.97 16.79
CA SER A 81 16.18 -11.13 16.01
C SER A 81 17.33 -11.73 16.81
N LEU A 82 17.34 -11.53 18.13
CA LEU A 82 18.35 -12.16 19.03
C LEU A 82 18.12 -13.67 19.23
N GLN A 83 16.91 -14.17 18.99
CA GLN A 83 16.57 -15.59 19.12
C GLN A 83 16.88 -16.39 17.84
N GLY A 84 17.12 -15.72 16.73
CA GLY A 84 17.44 -16.34 15.43
C GLY A 84 18.93 -16.57 15.23
N PRO A 85 19.34 -17.40 14.24
CA PRO A 85 20.75 -17.61 13.92
C PRO A 85 21.43 -16.30 13.49
N ARG A 86 22.61 -16.00 14.04
CA ARG A 86 23.39 -14.75 13.81
C ARG A 86 23.89 -14.55 12.37
N THR A 87 23.48 -15.35 11.41
CA THR A 87 23.98 -15.34 10.02
C THR A 87 23.25 -14.35 9.08
N ALA A 88 22.20 -13.66 9.54
CA ALA A 88 21.50 -12.70 8.70
C ALA A 88 21.60 -11.28 9.29
N ALA A 89 22.42 -10.44 8.69
CA ALA A 89 22.59 -9.02 9.05
C ALA A 89 21.31 -8.17 8.93
N MET A 90 20.18 -8.76 8.51
CA MET A 90 18.88 -8.12 8.31
C MET A 90 17.76 -9.16 8.47
N ALA A 91 17.55 -9.64 9.71
CA ALA A 91 16.45 -10.56 10.01
C ALA A 91 15.27 -9.79 10.62
N GLY A 92 14.05 -10.15 10.22
CA GLY A 92 12.83 -9.54 10.76
C GLY A 92 11.64 -9.69 9.83
N VAL A 93 10.49 -9.23 10.29
CA VAL A 93 9.25 -9.21 9.52
C VAL A 93 8.95 -7.78 9.12
N LEU A 94 8.81 -7.52 7.81
CA LEU A 94 8.31 -6.26 7.27
C LEU A 94 6.82 -6.43 6.91
N ARG A 95 5.96 -5.69 7.60
CA ARG A 95 4.52 -5.65 7.34
C ARG A 95 4.26 -4.62 6.27
N LEU A 96 4.00 -5.10 5.06
CA LEU A 96 3.84 -4.29 3.86
C LEU A 96 2.37 -4.25 3.42
N GLY A 97 1.77 -3.05 3.47
CA GLY A 97 0.52 -2.77 2.77
C GLY A 97 0.75 -2.51 1.28
N PHE A 98 -0.20 -2.85 0.43
CA PHE A 98 -0.11 -2.52 -0.99
C PHE A 98 -1.48 -2.35 -1.63
N LEU A 99 -1.55 -1.52 -2.68
CA LEU A 99 -2.76 -1.36 -3.49
C LEU A 99 -2.95 -2.57 -4.43
N SER A 100 -4.19 -3.03 -4.61
CA SER A 100 -4.55 -4.11 -5.55
C SER A 100 -3.98 -3.88 -6.96
N THR A 101 -4.04 -2.64 -7.43
CA THR A 101 -3.55 -2.23 -8.75
C THR A 101 -2.04 -2.37 -8.93
N LEU A 102 -1.27 -2.33 -7.84
CA LEU A 102 0.17 -2.56 -7.81
C LEU A 102 0.50 -4.01 -7.47
N GLY A 103 -0.33 -4.63 -6.61
CA GLY A 103 -0.10 -5.95 -6.04
C GLY A 103 0.09 -7.03 -7.09
N ALA A 104 -0.92 -7.25 -7.91
CA ALA A 104 -0.91 -8.32 -8.92
C ALA A 104 0.29 -8.25 -9.89
N ARG A 105 0.79 -7.03 -10.15
CA ARG A 105 1.89 -6.83 -11.11
C ARG A 105 3.27 -7.02 -10.48
N TRP A 106 3.48 -6.56 -9.24
CA TRP A 106 4.83 -6.46 -8.67
C TRP A 106 5.05 -7.22 -7.37
N VAL A 107 4.02 -7.44 -6.54
CA VAL A 107 4.20 -8.08 -5.23
C VAL A 107 4.84 -9.47 -5.32
N PRO A 108 4.47 -10.36 -6.25
CA PRO A 108 5.14 -11.66 -6.39
C PRO A 108 6.63 -11.54 -6.71
N ALA A 109 7.00 -10.58 -7.59
CA ALA A 109 8.40 -10.35 -7.94
C ALA A 109 9.18 -9.70 -6.78
N LEU A 110 8.55 -8.79 -6.03
CA LEU A 110 9.13 -8.20 -4.81
C LEU A 110 9.42 -9.29 -3.77
N LEU A 111 8.47 -10.18 -3.52
CA LEU A 111 8.63 -11.28 -2.58
C LEU A 111 9.81 -12.18 -2.97
N ALA A 112 9.88 -12.61 -4.25
CA ALA A 112 10.95 -13.44 -4.76
C ALA A 112 12.34 -12.74 -4.63
N GLN A 113 12.42 -11.44 -4.93
CA GLN A 113 13.67 -10.71 -4.83
C GLN A 113 14.10 -10.47 -3.37
N VAL A 114 13.16 -10.18 -2.47
CA VAL A 114 13.44 -10.06 -1.03
C VAL A 114 13.96 -11.38 -0.49
N GLN A 115 13.32 -12.50 -0.78
CA GLN A 115 13.78 -13.83 -0.35
C GLN A 115 15.19 -14.15 -0.86
N ARG A 116 15.50 -13.76 -2.10
CA ARG A 116 16.82 -13.99 -2.71
C ARG A 116 17.93 -13.11 -2.10
N LEU A 117 17.65 -11.81 -1.91
CA LEU A 117 18.66 -10.82 -1.50
C LEU A 117 18.77 -10.68 0.03
N HIS A 118 17.69 -10.93 0.73
CA HIS A 118 17.54 -10.77 2.17
C HIS A 118 16.81 -11.97 2.78
N PRO A 119 17.41 -13.18 2.80
CA PRO A 119 16.72 -14.41 3.22
C PRO A 119 16.26 -14.39 4.70
N GLY A 120 16.79 -13.47 5.50
CA GLY A 120 16.34 -13.23 6.87
C GLY A 120 15.14 -12.28 6.98
N MET A 121 14.70 -11.62 5.89
CA MET A 121 13.57 -10.70 5.87
C MET A 121 12.31 -11.45 5.40
N ALA A 122 11.32 -11.57 6.27
CA ALA A 122 9.98 -12.03 5.89
C ALA A 122 9.08 -10.84 5.54
N LEU A 123 8.18 -11.02 4.57
CA LEU A 123 7.14 -10.05 4.25
C LEU A 123 5.78 -10.58 4.73
N GLU A 124 5.09 -9.82 5.58
CA GLU A 124 3.66 -9.96 5.85
C GLU A 124 2.93 -8.97 4.94
N LEU A 125 2.01 -9.47 4.12
CA LEU A 125 1.39 -8.71 3.03
C LEU A 125 -0.07 -8.41 3.35
N VAL A 126 -0.47 -7.14 3.21
CA VAL A 126 -1.84 -6.68 3.43
C VAL A 126 -2.30 -5.87 2.22
N GLU A 127 -3.35 -6.34 1.55
CA GLU A 127 -3.98 -5.59 0.46
C GLU A 127 -5.02 -4.61 1.01
N GLY A 128 -5.08 -3.39 0.45
CA GLY A 128 -6.04 -2.38 0.88
C GLY A 128 -6.12 -1.18 -0.05
N ASP A 129 -6.90 -0.20 0.33
CA ASP A 129 -6.96 1.13 -0.30
C ASP A 129 -6.02 2.12 0.41
N ILE A 130 -5.76 3.28 -0.23
CA ILE A 130 -4.83 4.30 0.29
C ILE A 130 -5.24 4.77 1.70
N ALA A 131 -6.54 4.93 1.98
CA ALA A 131 -7.00 5.45 3.26
C ALA A 131 -6.78 4.44 4.38
N SER A 132 -7.19 3.18 4.16
CA SER A 132 -7.02 2.10 5.12
C SER A 132 -5.55 1.76 5.38
N LEU A 133 -4.74 1.65 4.32
CA LEU A 133 -3.31 1.37 4.44
C LEU A 133 -2.57 2.49 5.16
N THR A 134 -2.88 3.75 4.84
CA THR A 134 -2.30 4.91 5.53
C THR A 134 -2.63 4.89 7.02
N GLN A 135 -3.88 4.63 7.37
CA GLN A 135 -4.30 4.54 8.77
C GLN A 135 -3.57 3.41 9.52
N GLN A 136 -3.39 2.25 8.89
CA GLN A 136 -2.65 1.14 9.47
C GLN A 136 -1.16 1.47 9.68
N VAL A 137 -0.52 2.20 8.74
CA VAL A 137 0.85 2.70 8.92
C VAL A 137 0.92 3.71 10.07
N GLU A 138 -0.02 4.65 10.16
CA GLU A 138 -0.07 5.63 11.26
C GLU A 138 -0.25 4.98 12.63
N ARG A 139 -0.98 3.86 12.70
CA ARG A 139 -1.20 3.08 13.93
C ARG A 139 -0.04 2.12 14.26
N GLY A 140 0.93 1.94 13.34
CA GLY A 140 2.02 0.97 13.50
C GLY A 140 1.59 -0.49 13.30
N GLU A 141 0.43 -0.73 12.69
CA GLU A 141 -0.04 -2.05 12.28
C GLU A 141 0.73 -2.54 11.04
N LEU A 142 1.12 -1.58 10.17
CA LEU A 142 2.00 -1.79 9.02
C LEU A 142 3.27 -0.97 9.19
N ASP A 143 4.39 -1.52 8.72
CA ASP A 143 5.68 -0.83 8.68
C ASP A 143 5.79 0.11 7.48
N ALA A 144 5.12 -0.22 6.38
CA ALA A 144 5.08 0.56 5.15
C ALA A 144 3.84 0.25 4.31
N ALA A 145 3.50 1.18 3.40
CA ALA A 145 2.49 0.96 2.35
C ALA A 145 3.02 1.35 0.98
N LEU A 146 2.98 0.41 0.02
CA LEU A 146 3.28 0.64 -1.38
C LEU A 146 2.02 1.16 -2.08
N GLN A 147 2.03 2.43 -2.44
CA GLN A 147 0.84 3.13 -2.94
C GLN A 147 1.20 4.20 -3.98
N TYR A 148 0.17 4.80 -4.60
CA TYR A 148 0.38 5.96 -5.45
C TYR A 148 0.61 7.21 -4.62
N ASP A 149 1.44 8.10 -5.14
CA ASP A 149 1.59 9.46 -4.62
C ASP A 149 0.32 10.25 -4.96
N THR A 150 -0.35 10.74 -3.93
CA THR A 150 -1.55 11.57 -4.07
C THR A 150 -1.24 13.07 -4.08
N GLY A 151 0.01 13.46 -3.89
CA GLY A 151 0.42 14.85 -3.71
C GLY A 151 -0.05 15.48 -2.40
N LEU A 152 -0.70 14.72 -1.52
CA LEU A 152 -1.20 15.21 -0.24
C LEU A 152 -0.14 15.04 0.85
N ALA A 153 0.29 16.16 1.43
CA ALA A 153 1.19 16.14 2.57
C ALA A 153 0.52 15.49 3.80
N ARG A 154 1.24 14.59 4.46
CA ARG A 154 0.80 13.91 5.69
C ARG A 154 1.86 14.09 6.78
N PRO A 155 1.63 14.93 7.79
CA PRO A 155 2.66 15.29 8.77
C PRO A 155 3.28 14.13 9.55
N ARG A 156 2.56 12.99 9.62
CA ARG A 156 3.02 11.79 10.34
C ARG A 156 3.63 10.72 9.45
N MET A 157 3.75 11.00 8.16
CA MET A 157 4.27 10.04 7.19
C MET A 157 5.34 10.66 6.33
N GLU A 158 6.30 9.84 5.94
CA GLU A 158 7.27 10.12 4.90
C GLU A 158 6.93 9.31 3.66
N LEU A 159 6.94 9.94 2.50
CA LEU A 159 6.68 9.30 1.21
C LEU A 159 8.02 9.11 0.48
N LEU A 160 8.50 7.89 0.45
CA LEU A 160 9.76 7.53 -0.20
C LEU A 160 9.49 7.17 -1.67
N PRO A 161 9.99 7.93 -2.66
CA PRO A 161 9.77 7.65 -4.07
C PRO A 161 10.32 6.28 -4.47
N VAL A 162 9.49 5.48 -5.16
CA VAL A 162 9.84 4.15 -5.69
C VAL A 162 9.98 4.20 -7.19
N ALA A 163 8.93 4.62 -7.90
CA ALA A 163 8.89 4.67 -9.37
C ALA A 163 7.94 5.77 -9.86
N ALA A 164 8.03 6.08 -11.15
CA ALA A 164 7.08 6.92 -11.86
C ALA A 164 6.53 6.15 -13.06
N LEU A 165 5.24 5.86 -13.05
CA LEU A 165 4.58 5.03 -14.06
C LEU A 165 3.95 5.91 -15.14
N PRO A 166 4.45 5.89 -16.39
CA PRO A 166 3.85 6.65 -17.47
C PRO A 166 2.47 6.08 -17.82
N PRO A 167 1.44 6.93 -17.98
CA PRO A 167 0.14 6.48 -18.41
C PRO A 167 0.16 6.04 -19.86
N TYR A 168 -0.71 5.10 -20.20
CA TYR A 168 -0.87 4.58 -21.56
C TYR A 168 -2.37 4.42 -21.89
N VAL A 169 -2.68 4.41 -23.20
CA VAL A 169 -4.01 4.13 -23.71
C VAL A 169 -4.17 2.63 -23.88
N LEU A 170 -5.23 2.06 -23.28
CA LEU A 170 -5.67 0.69 -23.46
C LEU A 170 -6.84 0.67 -24.45
N LEU A 171 -6.77 -0.19 -25.46
CA LEU A 171 -7.78 -0.28 -26.51
C LEU A 171 -7.87 -1.72 -27.06
N PRO A 172 -8.99 -2.06 -27.74
CA PRO A 172 -9.10 -3.36 -28.41
C PRO A 172 -8.02 -3.50 -29.49
N GLN A 173 -7.45 -4.68 -29.65
CA GLN A 173 -6.43 -4.94 -30.68
C GLN A 173 -6.89 -4.55 -32.10
N ARG A 174 -8.20 -4.67 -32.39
CA ARG A 174 -8.78 -4.36 -33.73
C ARG A 174 -9.19 -2.90 -33.89
N HIS A 175 -8.99 -2.06 -32.88
CA HIS A 175 -9.35 -0.64 -32.96
C HIS A 175 -8.45 0.11 -33.94
N ALA A 176 -8.98 1.08 -34.70
CA ALA A 176 -8.22 1.85 -35.68
C ALA A 176 -6.97 2.54 -35.10
N LEU A 177 -7.07 3.03 -33.86
CA LEU A 177 -5.92 3.64 -33.15
C LEU A 177 -4.86 2.61 -32.74
N ALA A 178 -5.16 1.32 -32.77
CA ALA A 178 -4.19 0.28 -32.41
C ALA A 178 -3.04 0.12 -33.42
N ALA A 179 -3.23 0.59 -34.64
CA ALA A 179 -2.17 0.60 -35.67
C ALA A 179 -1.11 1.71 -35.44
N ARG A 180 -1.38 2.66 -34.54
CA ARG A 180 -0.50 3.79 -34.25
C ARG A 180 0.51 3.44 -33.16
N THR A 181 1.65 4.10 -33.14
CA THR A 181 2.66 3.97 -32.07
C THR A 181 2.27 4.78 -30.81
N SER A 182 1.55 5.89 -31.00
CA SER A 182 1.08 6.77 -29.92
C SER A 182 -0.27 7.39 -30.28
N VAL A 183 -1.07 7.74 -29.25
CA VAL A 183 -2.41 8.30 -29.38
C VAL A 183 -2.54 9.51 -28.47
N GLY A 184 -3.13 10.60 -28.96
CA GLY A 184 -3.41 11.80 -28.17
C GLY A 184 -4.67 11.65 -27.31
N LEU A 185 -4.71 12.30 -26.15
CA LEU A 185 -5.90 12.27 -25.26
C LEU A 185 -7.14 12.88 -25.94
N ALA A 186 -6.95 13.89 -26.78
CA ALA A 186 -8.04 14.45 -27.59
C ALA A 186 -8.63 13.45 -28.62
N GLU A 187 -7.84 12.48 -29.07
CA GLU A 187 -8.33 11.41 -29.93
C GLU A 187 -9.07 10.35 -29.10
N VAL A 188 -8.57 10.03 -27.90
CA VAL A 188 -9.21 9.10 -26.96
C VAL A 188 -10.57 9.65 -26.52
N ALA A 189 -10.68 10.95 -26.24
CA ALA A 189 -11.91 11.60 -25.80
C ALA A 189 -13.06 11.57 -26.83
N ARG A 190 -12.79 11.20 -28.09
CA ARG A 190 -13.82 11.00 -29.12
C ARG A 190 -14.54 9.66 -29.02
N TYR A 191 -14.08 8.77 -28.16
CA TYR A 191 -14.63 7.43 -27.95
C TYR A 191 -15.16 7.31 -26.52
N PRO A 192 -16.10 6.39 -26.25
CA PRO A 192 -16.50 6.08 -24.88
C PRO A 192 -15.29 5.69 -24.03
N LEU A 193 -15.21 6.25 -22.82
CA LEU A 193 -14.16 5.93 -21.86
C LEU A 193 -14.66 4.92 -20.84
N VAL A 194 -13.92 3.84 -20.64
CA VAL A 194 -14.08 2.92 -19.51
C VAL A 194 -13.06 3.35 -18.44
N LEU A 195 -13.53 3.87 -17.33
CA LEU A 195 -12.74 4.50 -16.29
C LEU A 195 -12.54 3.55 -15.10
N ILE A 196 -11.36 3.56 -14.51
CA ILE A 196 -11.13 2.91 -13.22
C ILE A 196 -11.70 3.78 -12.11
N ASP A 197 -12.66 3.23 -11.36
CA ASP A 197 -13.32 3.91 -10.23
C ASP A 197 -12.72 3.39 -8.90
N LEU A 198 -11.55 3.89 -8.60
CA LEU A 198 -10.88 3.70 -7.32
C LEU A 198 -10.52 5.07 -6.73
N PRO A 199 -10.61 5.23 -5.41
CA PRO A 199 -10.22 6.48 -4.75
C PRO A 199 -8.84 6.95 -5.21
N HIS A 200 -8.69 8.24 -5.52
CA HIS A 200 -7.49 8.90 -6.06
C HIS A 200 -7.11 8.51 -7.50
N SER A 201 -7.30 7.27 -7.94
CA SER A 201 -6.99 6.85 -9.32
C SER A 201 -7.91 7.53 -10.32
N ARG A 202 -9.19 7.60 -10.02
CA ARG A 202 -10.20 8.27 -10.84
C ARG A 202 -9.82 9.72 -11.14
N GLU A 203 -9.49 10.49 -10.11
CA GLU A 203 -9.12 11.90 -10.25
C GLU A 203 -7.82 12.08 -11.02
N TYR A 204 -6.83 11.23 -10.80
CA TYR A 204 -5.59 11.25 -11.57
C TYR A 204 -5.86 11.07 -13.07
N PHE A 205 -6.62 10.05 -13.48
CA PHE A 205 -6.88 9.82 -14.89
C PHE A 205 -7.73 10.92 -15.53
N LEU A 206 -8.71 11.46 -14.83
CA LEU A 206 -9.50 12.59 -15.32
C LEU A 206 -8.67 13.89 -15.41
N SER A 207 -7.68 14.08 -14.51
CA SER A 207 -6.79 15.24 -14.57
C SER A 207 -5.97 15.26 -15.85
N LEU A 208 -5.55 14.10 -16.38
CA LEU A 208 -4.80 14.01 -17.63
C LEU A 208 -5.60 14.58 -18.82
N PHE A 209 -6.90 14.31 -18.89
CA PHE A 209 -7.78 14.86 -19.94
C PHE A 209 -8.00 16.35 -19.73
N ARG A 210 -8.21 16.78 -18.48
CA ARG A 210 -8.39 18.21 -18.14
C ARG A 210 -7.14 19.03 -18.50
N GLU A 211 -5.92 18.51 -18.19
CA GLU A 211 -4.65 19.14 -18.56
C GLU A 211 -4.45 19.18 -20.09
N ALA A 212 -5.00 18.22 -20.81
CA ALA A 212 -5.01 18.22 -22.29
C ALA A 212 -6.12 19.11 -22.88
N GLY A 213 -6.91 19.82 -22.08
CA GLY A 213 -7.99 20.71 -22.52
C GLY A 213 -9.19 19.98 -23.12
N VAL A 214 -9.41 18.71 -22.75
CA VAL A 214 -10.52 17.90 -23.29
C VAL A 214 -11.31 17.22 -22.18
N THR A 215 -12.59 16.96 -22.45
CA THR A 215 -13.47 16.23 -21.53
C THR A 215 -13.81 14.87 -22.14
N PRO A 216 -13.48 13.75 -21.47
CA PRO A 216 -13.80 12.42 -21.96
C PRO A 216 -15.28 12.09 -21.72
N LEU A 217 -15.86 11.29 -22.60
CA LEU A 217 -17.19 10.70 -22.40
C LEU A 217 -17.07 9.43 -21.56
N VAL A 218 -17.20 9.52 -20.24
CA VAL A 218 -17.18 8.36 -19.35
C VAL A 218 -18.46 7.56 -19.56
N ALA A 219 -18.34 6.37 -20.14
CA ALA A 219 -19.48 5.48 -20.43
C ALA A 219 -19.65 4.40 -19.35
N HIS A 220 -18.54 3.93 -18.78
CA HIS A 220 -18.54 2.88 -17.75
C HIS A 220 -17.46 3.14 -16.71
N GLU A 221 -17.74 2.76 -15.47
CA GLU A 221 -16.81 2.88 -14.35
C GLU A 221 -16.72 1.53 -13.60
N PHE A 222 -15.50 1.08 -13.29
CA PHE A 222 -15.28 -0.19 -12.59
C PHE A 222 -14.12 -0.07 -11.59
N ALA A 223 -14.28 -0.63 -10.40
CA ALA A 223 -13.20 -0.76 -9.43
C ALA A 223 -12.20 -1.88 -9.79
N SER A 224 -12.62 -2.86 -10.60
CA SER A 224 -11.79 -3.99 -11.02
C SER A 224 -11.06 -3.67 -12.33
N ILE A 225 -9.72 -3.72 -12.31
CA ILE A 225 -8.89 -3.59 -13.52
C ILE A 225 -9.20 -4.70 -14.52
N GLU A 226 -9.43 -5.93 -14.08
CA GLU A 226 -9.71 -7.05 -14.98
C GLU A 226 -11.08 -6.90 -15.66
N MET A 227 -12.09 -6.41 -14.93
CA MET A 227 -13.39 -6.08 -15.54
C MET A 227 -13.23 -4.96 -16.56
N LEU A 228 -12.52 -3.87 -16.22
CA LEU A 228 -12.21 -2.78 -17.14
C LEU A 228 -11.51 -3.30 -18.42
N ARG A 229 -10.49 -4.15 -18.26
CA ARG A 229 -9.75 -4.72 -19.39
C ARG A 229 -10.64 -5.56 -20.30
N SER A 230 -11.53 -6.37 -19.73
CA SER A 230 -12.50 -7.18 -20.50
C SER A 230 -13.50 -6.29 -21.25
N MET A 231 -14.02 -5.23 -20.63
CA MET A 231 -14.89 -4.25 -21.28
C MET A 231 -14.18 -3.58 -22.47
N VAL A 232 -12.93 -3.13 -22.27
CA VAL A 232 -12.16 -2.53 -23.36
C VAL A 232 -11.88 -3.55 -24.47
N ALA A 233 -11.46 -4.78 -24.13
CA ALA A 233 -11.13 -5.83 -25.10
C ALA A 233 -12.32 -6.17 -26.01
N ASN A 234 -13.54 -6.09 -25.48
CA ASN A 234 -14.81 -6.32 -26.18
C ASN A 234 -15.37 -5.08 -26.90
N GLY A 235 -14.66 -3.95 -26.90
CA GLY A 235 -15.01 -2.78 -27.70
C GLY A 235 -16.01 -1.83 -27.05
N HIS A 236 -16.27 -1.93 -25.75
CA HIS A 236 -17.18 -1.04 -25.02
C HIS A 236 -16.59 0.33 -24.70
N GLY A 237 -15.36 0.61 -25.19
CA GLY A 237 -14.68 1.89 -25.04
C GLY A 237 -13.18 1.74 -24.98
N LEU A 238 -12.50 2.85 -24.72
CA LEU A 238 -11.05 2.92 -24.47
C LEU A 238 -10.80 3.18 -23.00
N SER A 239 -9.56 2.97 -22.53
CA SER A 239 -9.17 3.35 -21.17
C SER A 239 -7.79 3.98 -21.15
N VAL A 240 -7.48 4.66 -20.03
CA VAL A 240 -6.12 5.14 -19.72
C VAL A 240 -5.73 4.53 -18.37
N LEU A 241 -4.58 3.87 -18.32
CA LEU A 241 -4.04 3.20 -17.15
C LEU A 241 -2.53 3.45 -17.03
N THR A 242 -1.94 3.14 -15.87
CA THR A 242 -0.49 3.24 -15.61
C THR A 242 0.19 1.89 -15.40
N THR A 243 -0.55 0.92 -14.85
CA THR A 243 -0.03 -0.44 -14.64
C THR A 243 -0.18 -1.27 -15.90
N ARG A 244 0.87 -1.29 -16.74
CA ARG A 244 0.84 -2.02 -18.01
C ARG A 244 0.85 -3.53 -17.77
N PRO A 245 -0.08 -4.30 -18.38
CA PRO A 245 -0.09 -5.74 -18.30
C PRO A 245 1.11 -6.36 -19.02
N VAL A 246 1.57 -7.51 -18.55
CA VAL A 246 2.61 -8.30 -19.22
C VAL A 246 2.04 -9.00 -20.46
N VAL A 247 0.76 -9.37 -20.40
CA VAL A 247 0.06 -10.12 -21.46
C VAL A 247 -0.99 -9.22 -22.11
N ASP A 248 -0.97 -9.13 -23.43
CA ASP A 248 -1.92 -8.33 -24.22
C ASP A 248 -3.27 -9.05 -24.42
N ARG A 249 -3.80 -9.66 -23.35
CA ARG A 249 -5.11 -10.32 -23.33
C ARG A 249 -5.89 -9.95 -22.09
N ALA A 250 -7.20 -9.82 -22.22
CA ALA A 250 -8.13 -9.76 -21.12
C ALA A 250 -8.40 -11.17 -20.58
N HIS A 251 -9.09 -11.27 -19.44
CA HIS A 251 -9.38 -12.53 -18.76
C HIS A 251 -10.22 -13.52 -19.61
N ASP A 252 -11.07 -12.97 -20.49
CA ASP A 252 -11.87 -13.71 -21.47
C ASP A 252 -11.09 -14.13 -22.75
N GLY A 253 -9.78 -13.87 -22.79
CA GLY A 253 -8.90 -14.21 -23.91
C GLY A 253 -8.90 -13.21 -25.06
N GLN A 254 -9.77 -12.19 -25.06
CA GLN A 254 -9.78 -11.15 -26.10
C GLN A 254 -8.49 -10.32 -26.06
N ARG A 255 -8.03 -9.89 -27.25
CA ARG A 255 -6.75 -9.16 -27.37
C ARG A 255 -6.90 -7.67 -27.14
N LEU A 256 -5.94 -7.13 -26.45
CA LEU A 256 -5.77 -5.71 -26.13
C LEU A 256 -4.54 -5.13 -26.82
N ALA A 257 -4.52 -3.82 -26.99
CA ALA A 257 -3.34 -3.08 -27.39
C ALA A 257 -3.08 -1.94 -26.40
N CYS A 258 -1.80 -1.75 -26.03
CA CYS A 258 -1.35 -0.63 -25.21
C CYS A 258 -0.59 0.35 -26.09
N ARG A 259 -0.96 1.64 -26.07
CA ARG A 259 -0.30 2.69 -26.84
C ARG A 259 0.17 3.83 -25.96
N ARG A 260 1.34 4.38 -26.28
CA ARG A 260 1.84 5.56 -25.57
C ARG A 260 0.89 6.74 -25.78
N ILE A 261 0.74 7.58 -24.76
CA ILE A 261 0.06 8.86 -24.92
C ILE A 261 1.02 9.81 -25.62
N ARG A 262 0.53 10.47 -26.70
CA ARG A 262 1.28 11.49 -27.41
C ARG A 262 1.21 12.81 -26.64
N GLY A 263 2.35 13.47 -26.50
CA GLY A 263 2.51 14.69 -25.74
C GLY A 263 3.09 14.45 -24.33
N ARG A 264 3.20 15.53 -23.58
CA ARG A 264 3.70 15.48 -22.19
C ARG A 264 2.53 15.20 -21.27
N VAL A 265 2.58 14.09 -20.57
CA VAL A 265 1.62 13.73 -19.52
C VAL A 265 2.39 13.40 -18.25
N ALA A 266 1.87 13.85 -17.11
CA ALA A 266 2.48 13.57 -15.83
C ALA A 266 2.42 12.06 -15.52
N PRO A 267 3.54 11.40 -15.18
CA PRO A 267 3.51 10.02 -14.74
C PRO A 267 2.88 9.92 -13.35
N GLN A 268 2.27 8.79 -13.05
CA GLN A 268 1.77 8.51 -11.70
C GLN A 268 2.92 8.05 -10.81
N GLY A 269 3.20 8.80 -9.75
CA GLY A 269 4.21 8.43 -8.77
C GLY A 269 3.78 7.20 -7.97
N VAL A 270 4.72 6.29 -7.75
CA VAL A 270 4.59 5.19 -6.78
C VAL A 270 5.54 5.48 -5.63
N VAL A 271 5.04 5.41 -4.42
CA VAL A 271 5.77 5.70 -3.20
C VAL A 271 5.65 4.55 -2.20
N LEU A 272 6.64 4.44 -1.36
CA LEU A 272 6.57 3.67 -0.12
C LEU A 272 6.28 4.66 1.01
N ALA A 273 5.06 4.63 1.51
CA ALA A 273 4.63 5.45 2.63
C ALA A 273 5.05 4.79 3.94
N VAL A 274 5.82 5.52 4.77
CA VAL A 274 6.37 5.03 6.04
C VAL A 274 6.08 6.01 7.17
N PRO A 275 6.12 5.61 8.45
CA PRO A 275 6.00 6.53 9.57
C PRO A 275 7.15 7.54 9.56
N ALA A 276 6.84 8.82 9.77
CA ALA A 276 7.87 9.87 9.88
C ALA A 276 8.75 9.66 11.12
N GLY A 277 10.07 9.73 10.93
CA GLY A 277 11.07 9.77 12.00
C GLY A 277 11.40 8.44 12.69
N ASN A 278 10.65 7.36 12.47
CA ASN A 278 10.88 6.09 13.16
C ASN A 278 10.51 4.87 12.27
N ALA A 279 11.13 4.81 11.09
CA ALA A 279 10.92 3.72 10.16
C ALA A 279 11.72 2.46 10.58
N SER A 280 11.16 1.28 10.34
CA SER A 280 11.84 -0.01 10.54
C SER A 280 13.17 -0.04 9.77
N PRO A 281 14.26 -0.61 10.33
CA PRO A 281 15.53 -0.75 9.62
C PRO A 281 15.44 -1.59 8.33
N LEU A 282 14.36 -2.35 8.17
CA LEU A 282 14.09 -3.15 6.97
C LEU A 282 13.60 -2.30 5.78
N ILE A 283 13.18 -1.05 6.02
CA ILE A 283 12.66 -0.16 4.97
C ILE A 283 13.71 0.16 3.91
N ALA A 284 14.91 0.56 4.31
CA ALA A 284 15.95 0.97 3.35
C ALA A 284 16.37 -0.16 2.39
N PRO A 285 16.61 -1.41 2.84
CA PRO A 285 16.85 -2.55 1.95
C PRO A 285 15.65 -2.88 1.07
N PHE A 286 14.44 -2.91 1.64
CA PHE A 286 13.22 -3.15 0.88
C PHE A 286 13.02 -2.10 -0.21
N LEU A 287 13.24 -0.82 0.08
CA LEU A 287 13.13 0.28 -0.88
C LEU A 287 14.07 0.10 -2.08
N LYS A 288 15.30 -0.39 -1.85
CA LYS A 288 16.24 -0.71 -2.95
C LYS A 288 15.69 -1.82 -3.84
N VAL A 289 15.13 -2.87 -3.25
CA VAL A 289 14.48 -3.95 -4.00
C VAL A 289 13.27 -3.43 -4.76
N ALA A 290 12.42 -2.64 -4.11
CA ALA A 290 11.21 -2.07 -4.72
C ALA A 290 11.56 -1.20 -5.94
N ARG A 291 12.56 -0.33 -5.85
CA ARG A 291 13.04 0.49 -6.97
C ARG A 291 13.60 -0.33 -8.13
N ALA A 292 14.24 -1.45 -7.85
CA ALA A 292 14.78 -2.33 -8.89
C ALA A 292 13.70 -3.15 -9.59
N VAL A 293 12.64 -3.54 -8.88
CA VAL A 293 11.54 -4.38 -9.39
C VAL A 293 10.47 -3.55 -10.09
N ILE A 294 10.13 -2.39 -9.53
CA ILE A 294 9.07 -1.49 -10.05
C ILE A 294 9.72 -0.46 -11.00
N ALA A 295 10.46 -0.97 -11.97
CA ALA A 295 10.92 -0.13 -13.08
C ALA A 295 9.79 0.04 -14.10
N PRO A 296 9.67 1.23 -14.78
CA PRO A 296 8.63 1.49 -15.79
C PRO A 296 8.77 0.65 -17.05
#